data_b0a01fbec343bbfc62a5702d443768d2
#
_entry.id   b0a01fbec343bbfc62a5702d443768d2
#
_cell.length_a   1.000
_cell.length_b   1.000
_cell.length_c   1.000
_cell.angle_alpha   90.00
_cell.angle_beta   90.00
_cell.angle_gamma   90.00
#
_symmetry.space_group_name_H-M   'P 1'
#
loop_
_entity.id
_entity.type
_entity.pdbx_description
1 polymer ?
#
loop_
_entity_poly.entity_id
_entity_poly.type
_entity_poly.pdbx_seq_one_letter_code
_entity_poly.pdbx_strand_id
1 'polypeptide(L)'
;MPSYTLHAPAGSFRAFSTLIAAEYNGVDVQVADFDASAVAAMSPTGKAPVLVLPSGETLFSSHAIARYVAGIRRDSGLTGSSLMEQGAVDAWMDFCSSELELPACVWFYPAAGYMPFNKVA
;
A
#
# COMPACT_ATOMS: atom_id res chain seq x y z
N MET A 1 -5.09 -22.44 2.57
CA MET A 1 -5.17 -21.02 2.93
C MET A 1 -5.39 -20.18 1.69
N PRO A 2 -6.38 -19.29 1.70
CA PRO A 2 -6.51 -18.35 0.59
C PRO A 2 -5.23 -17.50 0.48
N SER A 3 -4.76 -17.30 -0.73
CA SER A 3 -3.57 -16.48 -0.93
C SER A 3 -3.93 -15.21 -1.68
N TYR A 4 -3.21 -14.16 -1.34
CA TYR A 4 -3.32 -12.83 -1.94
C TYR A 4 -2.07 -12.58 -2.76
N THR A 5 -2.21 -11.92 -3.89
CA THR A 5 -1.08 -11.58 -4.76
C THR A 5 -0.90 -10.07 -4.79
N LEU A 6 0.27 -9.60 -4.38
CA LEU A 6 0.62 -8.18 -4.41
C LEU A 6 1.51 -7.90 -5.61
N HIS A 7 1.06 -7.01 -6.48
CA HIS A 7 1.82 -6.55 -7.63
C HIS A 7 2.50 -5.22 -7.28
N ALA A 8 3.80 -5.26 -7.06
CA ALA A 8 4.62 -4.09 -6.75
C ALA A 8 6.05 -4.33 -7.21
N PRO A 9 6.79 -3.29 -7.59
CA PRO A 9 8.22 -3.42 -7.88
C PRO A 9 8.98 -3.98 -6.68
N ALA A 10 10.00 -4.77 -6.93
CA ALA A 10 10.83 -5.33 -5.87
C ALA A 10 11.47 -4.20 -5.05
N GLY A 11 11.38 -4.31 -3.72
CA GLY A 11 11.92 -3.31 -2.81
C GLY A 11 11.12 -2.00 -2.74
N SER A 12 9.92 -1.96 -3.30
CA SER A 12 9.07 -0.78 -3.21
C SER A 12 8.65 -0.50 -1.77
N PHE A 13 8.92 0.72 -1.28
CA PHE A 13 8.50 1.12 0.07
C PHE A 13 6.98 1.12 0.22
N ARG A 14 6.24 1.28 -0.87
CA ARG A 14 4.77 1.29 -0.85
C ARG A 14 4.16 -0.09 -0.59
N ALA A 15 4.95 -1.15 -0.71
CA ALA A 15 4.53 -2.50 -0.38
C ALA A 15 4.77 -2.86 1.09
N PHE A 16 5.64 -2.13 1.80
CA PHE A 16 6.11 -2.51 3.13
C PHE A 16 4.97 -2.56 4.16
N SER A 17 4.10 -1.55 4.19
CA SER A 17 3.00 -1.52 5.15
C SER A 17 2.05 -2.70 4.98
N THR A 18 1.77 -3.08 3.74
CA THR A 18 0.94 -4.25 3.44
C THR A 18 1.61 -5.55 3.91
N LEU A 19 2.90 -5.71 3.62
CA LEU A 19 3.64 -6.92 4.01
C LEU A 19 3.79 -7.02 5.53
N ILE A 20 3.99 -5.90 6.22
CA ILE A 20 4.06 -5.86 7.68
C ILE A 20 2.69 -6.24 8.28
N ALA A 21 1.60 -5.67 7.77
CA ALA A 21 0.26 -6.02 8.24
C ALA A 21 -0.07 -7.49 7.99
N ALA A 22 0.35 -8.03 6.85
CA ALA A 22 0.18 -9.45 6.53
C ALA A 22 0.92 -10.33 7.54
N GLU A 23 2.14 -9.97 7.90
CA GLU A 23 2.94 -10.71 8.89
C GLU A 23 2.26 -10.71 10.25
N TYR A 24 1.78 -9.56 10.72
CA TYR A 24 1.05 -9.47 11.99
C TYR A 24 -0.23 -10.31 11.99
N ASN A 25 -0.91 -10.40 10.86
CA ASN A 25 -2.19 -11.11 10.76
C ASN A 25 -2.06 -12.57 10.32
N GLY A 26 -0.85 -13.04 10.02
CA GLY A 26 -0.66 -14.39 9.50
C GLY A 26 -1.32 -14.61 8.15
N VAL A 27 -1.40 -13.57 7.33
CA VAL A 27 -2.01 -13.62 6.00
C VAL A 27 -0.93 -13.92 4.96
N ASP A 28 -1.20 -14.88 4.09
CA ASP A 28 -0.28 -15.24 3.02
C ASP A 28 -0.42 -14.26 1.86
N VAL A 29 0.53 -13.33 1.74
CA VAL A 29 0.61 -12.38 0.63
C VAL A 29 1.86 -12.68 -0.18
N GLN A 30 1.67 -13.11 -1.42
CA GLN A 30 2.75 -13.39 -2.36
C GLN A 30 3.02 -12.15 -3.19
N VAL A 31 4.29 -11.76 -3.30
CA VAL A 31 4.70 -10.65 -4.17
C VAL A 31 5.00 -11.23 -5.55
N ALA A 32 4.22 -10.81 -6.55
CA ALA A 32 4.41 -11.24 -7.92
C ALA A 32 5.57 -10.49 -8.58
N ASP A 33 6.16 -11.10 -9.62
CA ASP A 33 7.08 -10.39 -10.48
C ASP A 33 6.37 -9.18 -11.11
N PHE A 34 7.03 -8.01 -11.06
CA PHE A 34 6.40 -6.77 -11.48
C PHE A 34 6.27 -6.70 -13.00
N ASP A 35 5.03 -6.47 -13.46
CA ASP A 35 4.71 -6.23 -14.86
C ASP A 35 3.85 -4.96 -14.93
N ALA A 36 4.41 -3.88 -15.44
CA ALA A 36 3.75 -2.59 -15.50
C ALA A 36 2.47 -2.62 -16.36
N SER A 37 2.45 -3.41 -17.44
CA SER A 37 1.26 -3.50 -18.30
C SER A 37 0.13 -4.27 -17.62
N ALA A 38 0.44 -5.31 -16.87
CA ALA A 38 -0.56 -6.04 -16.08
C ALA A 38 -1.15 -5.16 -14.98
N VAL A 39 -0.32 -4.40 -14.29
CA VAL A 39 -0.76 -3.46 -13.25
C VAL A 39 -1.65 -2.37 -13.84
N ALA A 40 -1.27 -1.82 -14.98
CA ALA A 40 -2.08 -0.80 -15.67
C ALA A 40 -3.47 -1.32 -16.06
N ALA A 41 -3.59 -2.59 -16.41
CA ALA A 41 -4.87 -3.21 -16.73
C ALA A 41 -5.75 -3.45 -15.49
N MET A 42 -5.15 -3.64 -14.32
CA MET A 42 -5.85 -3.94 -13.07
C MET A 42 -6.21 -2.70 -12.24
N SER A 43 -5.47 -1.60 -12.42
CA SER A 43 -5.60 -0.41 -11.57
C SER A 43 -6.17 0.77 -12.38
N PRO A 44 -7.23 1.43 -11.87
CA PRO A 44 -7.76 2.64 -12.52
C PRO A 44 -6.74 3.77 -12.65
N THR A 45 -5.76 3.83 -11.75
CA THR A 45 -4.69 4.84 -11.78
C THR A 45 -3.50 4.41 -12.63
N GLY A 46 -3.44 3.13 -13.02
CA GLY A 46 -2.30 2.56 -13.71
C GLY A 46 -1.04 2.43 -12.85
N LYS A 47 -1.16 2.57 -11.53
CA LYS A 47 -0.03 2.61 -10.61
C LYS A 47 -0.02 1.40 -9.68
N ALA A 48 1.19 0.93 -9.34
CA ALA A 48 1.41 -0.04 -8.29
C ALA A 48 1.36 0.67 -6.92
N PRO A 49 1.06 -0.05 -5.84
CA PRO A 49 0.77 -1.48 -5.79
C PRO A 49 -0.67 -1.82 -6.13
N VAL A 50 -0.91 -3.07 -6.50
CA VAL A 50 -2.25 -3.65 -6.67
C VAL A 50 -2.30 -4.97 -5.93
N LEU A 51 -3.34 -5.19 -5.15
CA LEU A 51 -3.60 -6.46 -4.47
C LEU A 51 -4.69 -7.22 -5.22
N VAL A 52 -4.40 -8.46 -5.56
CA VAL A 52 -5.39 -9.39 -6.12
C VAL A 52 -5.85 -10.33 -5.02
N LEU A 53 -7.14 -10.33 -4.75
CA LEU A 53 -7.76 -11.18 -3.74
C LEU A 53 -7.93 -12.62 -4.28
N PRO A 54 -8.12 -13.60 -3.39
CA PRO A 54 -8.42 -14.98 -3.84
C PRO A 54 -9.63 -15.09 -4.75
N SER A 55 -10.59 -14.15 -4.62
CA SER A 55 -11.77 -14.09 -5.49
C SER A 55 -11.48 -13.60 -6.91
N GLY A 56 -10.30 -13.03 -7.15
CA GLY A 56 -9.93 -12.38 -8.39
C GLY A 56 -10.21 -10.88 -8.42
N GLU A 57 -10.87 -10.34 -7.41
CA GLU A 57 -11.08 -8.90 -7.28
C GLU A 57 -9.75 -8.20 -7.00
N THR A 58 -9.66 -6.93 -7.38
CA THR A 58 -8.44 -6.14 -7.22
C THR A 58 -8.67 -4.92 -6.35
N LEU A 59 -7.66 -4.56 -5.57
CA LEU A 59 -7.60 -3.32 -4.81
C LEU A 59 -6.36 -2.53 -5.22
N PHE A 60 -6.51 -1.22 -5.30
CA PHE A 60 -5.39 -0.31 -5.58
C PHE A 60 -5.21 0.68 -4.42
N SER A 61 -4.14 1.45 -4.45
CA SER A 61 -3.70 2.37 -3.40
C SER A 61 -3.05 1.66 -2.20
N SER A 62 -1.80 2.01 -1.93
CA SER A 62 -0.99 1.35 -0.89
C SER A 62 -1.63 1.40 0.49
N HIS A 63 -2.20 2.55 0.88
CA HIS A 63 -2.83 2.69 2.20
C HIS A 63 -4.15 1.92 2.30
N ALA A 64 -4.94 1.90 1.24
CA ALA A 64 -6.18 1.12 1.21
C ALA A 64 -5.89 -0.38 1.28
N ILE A 65 -4.87 -0.84 0.57
CA ILE A 65 -4.44 -2.24 0.60
C ILE A 65 -3.95 -2.61 2.00
N ALA A 66 -3.13 -1.76 2.63
CA ALA A 66 -2.64 -2.00 3.99
C ALA A 66 -3.79 -2.07 5.00
N ARG A 67 -4.76 -1.17 4.91
CA ARG A 67 -5.95 -1.19 5.77
C ARG A 67 -6.77 -2.47 5.57
N TYR A 68 -6.94 -2.90 4.32
CA TYR A 68 -7.67 -4.13 4.01
C TYR A 68 -6.99 -5.35 4.65
N VAL A 69 -5.68 -5.50 4.44
CA VAL A 69 -4.92 -6.61 5.00
C VAL A 69 -4.92 -6.57 6.52
N ALA A 70 -4.79 -5.38 7.12
CA ALA A 70 -4.86 -5.19 8.57
C ALA A 70 -6.23 -5.59 9.13
N GLY A 71 -7.29 -5.41 8.36
CA GLY A 71 -8.66 -5.72 8.77
C GLY A 71 -9.09 -7.16 8.55
N ILE A 72 -8.29 -8.00 7.90
CA ILE A 72 -8.63 -9.41 7.64
C ILE A 72 -8.80 -10.16 8.96
N ARG A 73 -7.96 -9.84 9.96
CA ARG A 73 -8.12 -10.39 11.32
C ARG A 73 -8.28 -9.24 12.31
N ARG A 74 -9.40 -9.26 13.02
CA ARG A 74 -9.71 -8.22 14.00
C ARG A 74 -9.01 -8.41 15.33
N ASP A 75 -8.66 -9.64 15.66
CA ASP A 75 -8.02 -9.98 16.93
C ASP A 75 -6.59 -9.48 17.06
N SER A 76 -5.95 -9.10 15.95
CA SER A 76 -4.62 -8.48 15.98
C SER A 76 -4.65 -7.03 16.48
N GLY A 77 -5.81 -6.37 16.42
CA GLY A 77 -5.98 -4.99 16.86
C GLY A 77 -5.39 -3.92 15.95
N LEU A 78 -4.89 -4.28 14.77
CA LEU A 78 -4.22 -3.34 13.86
C LEU A 78 -5.14 -2.22 13.38
N THR A 79 -6.45 -2.50 13.24
CA THR A 79 -7.43 -1.50 12.80
C THR A 79 -8.16 -0.82 13.96
N GLY A 80 -7.78 -1.14 15.19
CA GLY A 80 -8.48 -0.67 16.38
C GLY A 80 -9.69 -1.54 16.75
N SER A 81 -10.17 -1.40 17.98
CA SER A 81 -11.26 -2.21 18.53
C SER A 81 -12.56 -1.42 18.66
N SER A 82 -12.58 -0.16 18.33
CA SER A 82 -13.75 0.71 18.36
C SER A 82 -13.76 1.62 17.13
N LEU A 83 -14.90 2.23 16.85
CA LEU A 83 -14.99 3.21 15.76
C LEU A 83 -14.04 4.39 15.97
N MET A 84 -13.89 4.85 17.21
CA MET A 84 -12.94 5.92 17.53
C MET A 84 -11.50 5.50 17.27
N GLU A 85 -11.13 4.29 17.66
CA GLU A 85 -9.78 3.78 17.40
C GLU A 85 -9.52 3.59 15.91
N GLN A 86 -10.51 3.10 15.16
CA GLN A 86 -10.42 3.00 13.70
C GLN A 86 -10.19 4.38 13.08
N GLY A 87 -10.93 5.38 13.55
CA GLY A 87 -10.73 6.76 13.10
C GLY A 87 -9.34 7.27 13.39
N ALA A 88 -8.79 6.96 14.56
CA ALA A 88 -7.43 7.35 14.93
C ALA A 88 -6.39 6.67 14.03
N VAL A 89 -6.55 5.38 13.75
CA VAL A 89 -5.68 4.65 12.83
C VAL A 89 -5.73 5.28 11.43
N ASP A 90 -6.91 5.56 10.93
CA ASP A 90 -7.09 6.19 9.62
C ASP A 90 -6.49 7.60 9.58
N ALA A 91 -6.61 8.36 10.67
CA ALA A 91 -6.00 9.69 10.76
C ALA A 91 -4.48 9.62 10.62
N TRP A 92 -3.83 8.66 11.26
CA TRP A 92 -2.39 8.46 11.11
C TRP A 92 -2.01 7.97 9.72
N MET A 93 -2.84 7.12 9.09
CA MET A 93 -2.62 6.70 7.71
C MET A 93 -2.70 7.88 6.75
N ASP A 94 -3.70 8.75 6.94
CA ASP A 94 -3.85 9.95 6.11
C ASP A 94 -2.73 10.96 6.36
N PHE A 95 -2.28 11.09 7.62
CA PHE A 95 -1.10 11.90 7.95
C PHE A 95 0.13 11.40 7.19
N CYS A 96 0.36 10.09 7.16
CA CYS A 96 1.49 9.51 6.42
C CYS A 96 1.40 9.83 4.92
N SER A 97 0.21 9.74 4.33
CA SER A 97 0.02 10.02 2.90
C SER A 97 0.29 11.46 2.55
N SER A 98 -0.32 12.39 3.29
CA SER A 98 -0.35 13.81 2.90
C SER A 98 0.79 14.62 3.51
N GLU A 99 1.24 14.28 4.72
CA GLU A 99 2.21 15.09 5.47
C GLU A 99 3.62 14.50 5.47
N LEU A 100 3.78 13.22 5.18
CA LEU A 100 5.09 12.56 5.12
C LEU A 100 5.45 12.09 3.71
N GLU A 101 4.61 11.28 3.09
CA GLU A 101 4.94 10.69 1.79
C GLU A 101 4.96 11.74 0.68
N LEU A 102 3.96 12.61 0.63
CA LEU A 102 3.89 13.62 -0.43
C LEU A 102 5.08 14.59 -0.38
N PRO A 103 5.40 15.23 0.76
CA PRO A 103 6.60 16.06 0.84
C PRO A 103 7.89 15.28 0.60
N ALA A 104 7.99 14.06 1.11
CA ALA A 104 9.17 13.21 0.90
C ALA A 104 9.36 12.88 -0.58
N CYS A 105 8.28 12.59 -1.32
CA CYS A 105 8.34 12.32 -2.75
C CYS A 105 8.73 13.56 -3.56
N VAL A 106 8.24 14.73 -3.19
CA VAL A 106 8.61 15.99 -3.83
C VAL A 106 10.13 16.23 -3.70
N TRP A 107 10.70 15.91 -2.53
CA TRP A 107 12.13 16.02 -2.30
C TRP A 107 12.93 14.90 -2.97
N PHE A 108 12.47 13.66 -2.84
CA PHE A 108 13.24 12.46 -3.20
C PHE A 108 13.18 12.14 -4.69
N TYR A 109 12.02 12.31 -5.34
CA TYR A 109 11.85 11.89 -6.73
C TYR A 109 12.76 12.63 -7.72
N PRO A 110 12.98 13.95 -7.59
CA PRO A 110 13.97 14.60 -8.44
C PRO A 110 15.38 14.06 -8.22
N ALA A 111 15.76 13.79 -6.97
CA ALA A 111 17.08 13.24 -6.64
C ALA A 111 17.27 11.81 -7.17
N ALA A 112 16.18 11.01 -7.19
CA ALA A 112 16.18 9.63 -7.69
C ALA A 112 16.00 9.55 -9.21
N GLY A 113 15.72 10.67 -9.88
CA GLY A 113 15.52 10.71 -11.34
C GLY A 113 14.09 10.37 -11.79
N TYR A 114 13.12 10.29 -10.86
CA TYR A 114 11.71 10.00 -11.19
C TYR A 114 10.95 11.23 -11.65
N MET A 115 11.47 12.42 -11.38
CA MET A 115 10.89 13.71 -11.77
C MET A 115 11.99 14.66 -12.19
N PRO A 116 11.70 15.71 -13.03
CA PRO A 116 12.66 16.76 -13.31
C PRO A 116 13.08 17.51 -12.06
N PHE A 117 14.38 17.83 -11.94
CA PHE A 117 14.91 18.59 -10.83
C PHE A 117 14.53 20.07 -10.97
N ASN A 118 13.99 20.67 -9.89
CA ASN A 118 13.65 22.08 -9.83
C ASN A 118 14.36 22.76 -8.65
N LYS A 119 15.29 23.65 -8.96
CA LYS A 119 16.07 24.37 -7.94
C LYS A 119 15.26 25.35 -7.10
N VAL A 120 14.12 25.79 -7.62
CA VAL A 120 13.33 26.88 -7.03
C VAL A 120 12.23 26.35 -6.11
N ALA A 121 11.91 25.07 -6.24
CA ALA A 121 10.84 24.42 -5.46
C ALA A 121 11.28 24.03 -4.05
#